data_493324c43158f93493bd85ccb39bee91
#
_entry.id   493324c43158f93493bd85ccb39bee91
#
_cell.length_a   1.000
_cell.length_b   1.000
_cell.length_c   1.000
_cell.angle_alpha   90.00
_cell.angle_beta   90.00
_cell.angle_gamma   90.00
#
_symmetry.space_group_name_H-M   'P 1'
#
loop_
_entity.id
_entity.type
_entity.pdbx_description
1 polymer ?
#
loop_
_entity_poly.entity_id
_entity_poly.type
_entity_poly.pdbx_seq_one_letter_code
_entity_poly.pdbx_strand_id
1 'polypeptide(L)'
;MTRVARLSALAFTGFLFTSVAAHAGPEMVSGPGPDPNCFKPWNAQTKYMQWEKKPGPYRIAVVNGFVGNTWRIQMIQTAKAYAEQAGIKEKIKELKVVSTGTDVAAQLGAIEDFINQGFDAIITIAVAPDGFDRVIRLADRNNVVIVPFDNVLDTDKVMQVNEDQLEIGRLSARHLLKELGQKRDGKILEVRGLPGNSVDRDRHLGFREVMEKEGKFQIIEVVGNWDDGTAQKATADAVAVHGKFEAVFTQGGSTGSVRAMMDAKHPLVPMAGEGENGYRKLIAKHANEGLKGLSYSQSPGLVSISMKAAISALEGNPMPQLISVPIPVVDYTTLKDNVNFWSNLSDNFFAANEFPACGVNVTAPEIMAKDAKNTQ
;
A
#
# COMPACT_ATOMS: atom_id res chain seq x y z
N MET A 1 35.38 -68.78 -55.37
CA MET A 1 35.03 -68.61 -53.97
C MET A 1 35.03 -67.12 -53.64
N THR A 2 33.92 -66.45 -53.73
CA THR A 2 33.84 -64.99 -53.61
C THR A 2 33.12 -64.63 -52.28
N ARG A 3 33.81 -63.98 -51.34
CA ARG A 3 33.24 -63.54 -50.09
C ARG A 3 32.63 -62.14 -50.28
N VAL A 4 31.29 -62.04 -50.03
CA VAL A 4 30.55 -60.76 -50.00
C VAL A 4 30.63 -60.22 -48.58
N ALA A 5 31.21 -59.06 -48.42
CA ALA A 5 31.19 -58.30 -47.16
C ALA A 5 29.92 -57.50 -47.07
N ARG A 6 29.12 -57.69 -46.00
CA ARG A 6 27.97 -56.86 -45.69
C ARG A 6 28.39 -55.68 -44.79
N LEU A 7 28.26 -54.45 -45.30
CA LEU A 7 28.34 -53.22 -44.50
C LEU A 7 26.99 -52.98 -43.79
N SER A 8 27.05 -52.98 -42.47
CA SER A 8 25.89 -52.53 -41.65
C SER A 8 26.05 -51.04 -41.39
N ALA A 9 25.16 -50.21 -41.92
CA ALA A 9 25.08 -48.79 -41.61
C ALA A 9 24.31 -48.59 -40.28
N LEU A 10 24.98 -48.13 -39.24
CA LEU A 10 24.37 -47.63 -38.02
C LEU A 10 23.84 -46.22 -38.28
N ALA A 11 22.50 -46.08 -38.29
CA ALA A 11 21.88 -44.76 -38.27
C ALA A 11 21.90 -44.18 -36.84
N PHE A 12 22.68 -43.15 -36.64
CA PHE A 12 22.69 -42.35 -35.40
C PHE A 12 21.55 -41.35 -35.44
N THR A 13 20.45 -41.63 -34.73
CA THR A 13 19.35 -40.65 -34.55
C THR A 13 19.78 -39.68 -33.48
N GLY A 14 20.25 -38.51 -33.90
CA GLY A 14 20.54 -37.40 -32.97
C GLY A 14 19.23 -36.81 -32.42
N PHE A 15 18.99 -37.00 -31.13
CA PHE A 15 18.00 -36.25 -30.39
C PHE A 15 18.50 -34.82 -30.21
N LEU A 16 17.93 -33.87 -30.93
CA LEU A 16 18.09 -32.45 -30.66
C LEU A 16 17.33 -32.14 -29.36
N PHE A 17 18.08 -32.07 -28.26
CA PHE A 17 17.59 -31.41 -27.04
C PHE A 17 17.54 -29.91 -27.34
N THR A 18 16.38 -29.38 -27.68
CA THR A 18 16.11 -27.94 -27.57
C THR A 18 16.16 -27.58 -26.09
N SER A 19 17.28 -27.03 -25.63
CA SER A 19 17.34 -26.38 -24.32
C SER A 19 16.40 -25.20 -24.39
N VAL A 20 15.21 -25.33 -23.81
CA VAL A 20 14.39 -24.18 -23.44
C VAL A 20 15.23 -23.42 -22.41
N ALA A 21 15.76 -22.28 -22.82
CA ALA A 21 16.40 -21.35 -21.89
C ALA A 21 15.30 -20.95 -20.89
N ALA A 22 15.43 -21.42 -19.66
CA ALA A 22 14.56 -20.97 -18.59
C ALA A 22 14.79 -19.46 -18.45
N HIS A 23 13.81 -18.67 -18.84
CA HIS A 23 13.83 -17.23 -18.59
C HIS A 23 13.80 -17.05 -17.08
N ALA A 24 14.84 -16.43 -16.55
CA ALA A 24 14.92 -16.10 -15.15
C ALA A 24 14.31 -14.70 -14.93
N GLY A 25 13.06 -14.64 -14.51
CA GLY A 25 12.34 -13.41 -14.21
C GLY A 25 11.42 -12.93 -15.33
N PRO A 26 10.71 -11.81 -15.10
CA PRO A 26 9.76 -11.26 -16.06
C PRO A 26 10.44 -10.65 -17.29
N GLU A 27 9.81 -10.77 -18.43
CA GLU A 27 10.22 -10.07 -19.66
C GLU A 27 9.73 -8.63 -19.65
N MET A 28 10.52 -7.72 -20.23
CA MET A 28 10.10 -6.34 -20.47
C MET A 28 9.30 -6.29 -21.78
N VAL A 29 8.05 -5.82 -21.71
CA VAL A 29 7.11 -5.84 -22.84
C VAL A 29 6.46 -4.50 -23.06
N SER A 30 5.69 -4.36 -24.14
CA SER A 30 4.85 -3.19 -24.39
C SER A 30 3.51 -3.32 -23.66
N GLY A 31 2.99 -2.20 -23.13
CA GLY A 31 1.66 -2.13 -22.56
C GLY A 31 0.63 -1.56 -23.56
N PRO A 32 -0.59 -1.30 -23.10
CA PRO A 32 -1.11 -1.69 -21.80
C PRO A 32 -1.49 -3.17 -21.70
N GLY A 33 -1.57 -3.67 -20.45
CA GLY A 33 -2.16 -4.97 -20.13
C GLY A 33 -3.69 -4.89 -19.93
N PRO A 34 -4.31 -5.93 -19.34
CA PRO A 34 -5.73 -5.93 -19.01
C PRO A 34 -6.03 -4.92 -17.89
N ASP A 35 -7.32 -4.56 -17.75
CA ASP A 35 -7.80 -3.65 -16.70
C ASP A 35 -7.01 -2.32 -16.58
N PRO A 36 -6.77 -1.57 -17.67
CA PRO A 36 -5.89 -0.39 -17.64
C PRO A 36 -6.43 0.74 -16.74
N ASN A 37 -7.71 0.70 -16.37
CA ASN A 37 -8.29 1.64 -15.40
C ASN A 37 -7.95 1.26 -13.95
N CYS A 38 -7.72 -0.02 -13.67
CA CYS A 38 -7.27 -0.53 -12.38
C CYS A 38 -5.74 -0.46 -12.27
N PHE A 39 -5.05 -1.01 -13.25
CA PHE A 39 -3.60 -1.11 -13.27
C PHE A 39 -3.00 0.06 -14.07
N LYS A 40 -3.19 1.27 -13.56
CA LYS A 40 -2.61 2.46 -14.19
C LYS A 40 -1.10 2.48 -13.99
N PRO A 41 -0.31 2.76 -15.06
CA PRO A 41 1.11 3.02 -14.89
C PRO A 41 1.31 4.30 -14.08
N TRP A 42 2.38 4.36 -13.28
CA TRP A 42 2.72 5.52 -12.45
C TRP A 42 2.86 6.80 -13.28
N ASN A 43 3.48 6.67 -14.44
CA ASN A 43 3.65 7.74 -15.45
C ASN A 43 3.84 7.14 -16.84
N ALA A 44 3.99 8.00 -17.84
CA ALA A 44 4.18 7.57 -19.23
C ALA A 44 5.47 6.79 -19.50
N GLN A 45 6.45 6.86 -18.61
CA GLN A 45 7.74 6.15 -18.70
C GLN A 45 7.73 4.81 -17.98
N THR A 46 6.66 4.49 -17.25
CA THR A 46 6.53 3.21 -16.54
C THR A 46 6.62 2.05 -17.51
N LYS A 47 7.57 1.17 -17.27
CA LYS A 47 7.78 -0.04 -18.06
C LYS A 47 6.71 -1.09 -17.74
N TYR A 48 6.54 -2.07 -18.63
CA TYR A 48 5.65 -3.20 -18.41
C TYR A 48 6.47 -4.49 -18.31
N MET A 49 6.05 -5.34 -17.39
CA MET A 49 6.67 -6.63 -17.08
C MET A 49 5.67 -7.74 -17.37
N GLN A 50 6.14 -8.87 -17.89
CA GLN A 50 5.30 -10.04 -18.15
C GLN A 50 6.01 -11.30 -17.66
N TRP A 51 5.32 -12.06 -16.80
CA TRP A 51 5.78 -13.35 -16.30
C TRP A 51 5.30 -14.48 -17.20
N GLU A 52 6.01 -15.58 -17.19
CA GLU A 52 5.52 -16.81 -17.80
C GLU A 52 4.20 -17.24 -17.13
N LYS A 53 3.19 -17.55 -17.96
CA LYS A 53 1.87 -17.95 -17.47
C LYS A 53 1.94 -19.24 -16.67
N LYS A 54 1.33 -19.25 -15.50
CA LYS A 54 1.15 -20.44 -14.65
C LYS A 54 -0.29 -20.95 -14.69
N PRO A 55 -0.50 -22.29 -14.60
CA PRO A 55 -1.84 -22.82 -14.38
C PRO A 55 -2.30 -22.53 -12.94
N GLY A 56 -3.53 -21.99 -12.79
CA GLY A 56 -4.16 -21.85 -11.47
C GLY A 56 -4.79 -23.19 -10.96
N PRO A 57 -5.36 -23.18 -9.75
CA PRO A 57 -5.38 -22.09 -8.77
C PRO A 57 -4.04 -21.91 -8.06
N TYR A 58 -3.77 -20.68 -7.58
CA TYR A 58 -2.47 -20.22 -7.12
C TYR A 58 -2.28 -20.30 -5.60
N ARG A 59 -1.04 -20.48 -5.14
CA ARG A 59 -0.62 -20.32 -3.76
C ARG A 59 -0.04 -18.93 -3.57
N ILE A 60 -0.68 -18.11 -2.72
CA ILE A 60 -0.30 -16.71 -2.49
C ILE A 60 0.07 -16.52 -1.02
N ALA A 61 1.20 -15.86 -0.76
CA ALA A 61 1.59 -15.43 0.58
C ALA A 61 1.49 -13.91 0.71
N VAL A 62 0.99 -13.43 1.86
CA VAL A 62 1.08 -12.03 2.29
C VAL A 62 2.08 -11.96 3.44
N VAL A 63 3.23 -11.36 3.18
CA VAL A 63 4.32 -11.20 4.16
C VAL A 63 4.33 -9.77 4.64
N ASN A 64 3.68 -9.55 5.79
CA ASN A 64 3.64 -8.27 6.47
C ASN A 64 4.84 -8.13 7.42
N GLY A 65 5.31 -6.90 7.63
CA GLY A 65 6.27 -6.59 8.67
C GLY A 65 5.62 -6.60 10.06
N PHE A 66 5.51 -5.45 10.72
CA PHE A 66 4.91 -5.37 12.06
C PHE A 66 3.37 -5.27 12.02
N VAL A 67 2.72 -5.64 13.14
CA VAL A 67 1.27 -5.49 13.38
C VAL A 67 1.10 -4.50 14.55
N GLY A 68 1.57 -3.26 14.36
CA GLY A 68 1.61 -2.27 15.43
C GLY A 68 0.45 -1.28 15.43
N ASN A 69 -0.35 -1.24 14.36
CA ASN A 69 -1.46 -0.31 14.22
C ASN A 69 -2.70 -0.94 13.58
N THR A 70 -3.81 -0.24 13.68
CA THR A 70 -5.11 -0.71 13.19
C THR A 70 -5.17 -0.82 11.66
N TRP A 71 -4.39 -0.02 10.92
CA TRP A 71 -4.26 -0.13 9.47
C TRP A 71 -3.72 -1.51 9.05
N ARG A 72 -2.63 -1.98 9.70
CA ARG A 72 -2.04 -3.30 9.42
C ARG A 72 -2.96 -4.45 9.81
N ILE A 73 -3.68 -4.31 10.92
CA ILE A 73 -4.73 -5.26 11.34
C ILE A 73 -5.80 -5.37 10.26
N GLN A 74 -6.36 -4.24 9.83
CA GLN A 74 -7.40 -4.22 8.79
C GLN A 74 -6.88 -4.71 7.43
N MET A 75 -5.64 -4.40 7.06
CA MET A 75 -5.01 -4.89 5.83
C MET A 75 -4.99 -6.44 5.81
N ILE A 76 -4.58 -7.09 6.91
CA ILE A 76 -4.59 -8.55 7.01
C ILE A 76 -6.01 -9.11 6.90
N GLN A 77 -6.97 -8.50 7.60
CA GLN A 77 -8.37 -8.88 7.53
C GLN A 77 -8.92 -8.73 6.10
N THR A 78 -8.57 -7.63 5.44
CA THR A 78 -8.99 -7.36 4.04
C THR A 78 -8.40 -8.37 3.07
N ALA A 79 -7.12 -8.74 3.21
CA ALA A 79 -6.51 -9.79 2.39
C ALA A 79 -7.27 -11.12 2.49
N LYS A 80 -7.61 -11.53 3.72
CA LYS A 80 -8.38 -12.77 3.97
C LYS A 80 -9.81 -12.67 3.42
N ALA A 81 -10.47 -11.54 3.60
CA ALA A 81 -11.82 -11.31 3.08
C ALA A 81 -11.85 -11.32 1.55
N TYR A 82 -10.90 -10.62 0.92
CA TYR A 82 -10.78 -10.57 -0.54
C TYR A 82 -10.57 -11.96 -1.17
N ALA A 83 -9.72 -12.78 -0.55
CA ALA A 83 -9.46 -14.14 -1.03
C ALA A 83 -10.69 -15.05 -1.03
N GLU A 84 -11.72 -14.72 -0.25
CA GLU A 84 -12.97 -15.49 -0.17
C GLU A 84 -14.07 -14.95 -1.10
N GLN A 85 -13.86 -13.81 -1.76
CA GLN A 85 -14.84 -13.24 -2.68
C GLN A 85 -15.03 -14.14 -3.93
N ALA A 86 -16.26 -14.19 -4.44
CA ALA A 86 -16.59 -14.90 -5.66
C ALA A 86 -15.72 -14.46 -6.84
N GLY A 87 -15.22 -15.39 -7.64
CA GLY A 87 -14.29 -15.13 -8.75
C GLY A 87 -12.83 -14.99 -8.34
N ILE A 88 -12.54 -14.76 -7.06
CA ILE A 88 -11.18 -14.72 -6.50
C ILE A 88 -10.84 -16.05 -5.85
N LYS A 89 -11.74 -16.56 -5.02
CA LYS A 89 -11.59 -17.81 -4.28
C LYS A 89 -11.29 -19.01 -5.20
N GLU A 90 -11.86 -19.04 -6.40
CA GLU A 90 -11.60 -20.07 -7.39
C GLU A 90 -10.20 -19.99 -8.01
N LYS A 91 -9.56 -18.83 -7.92
CA LYS A 91 -8.19 -18.58 -8.40
C LYS A 91 -7.12 -18.82 -7.33
N ILE A 92 -7.51 -18.91 -6.05
CA ILE A 92 -6.58 -19.07 -4.92
C ILE A 92 -6.72 -20.47 -4.34
N LYS A 93 -5.67 -21.29 -4.47
CA LYS A 93 -5.56 -22.61 -3.85
C LYS A 93 -5.25 -22.52 -2.36
N GLU A 94 -4.40 -21.57 -1.99
CA GLU A 94 -3.95 -21.35 -0.61
C GLU A 94 -3.55 -19.89 -0.42
N LEU A 95 -4.03 -19.29 0.65
CA LEU A 95 -3.55 -17.99 1.15
C LEU A 95 -2.86 -18.18 2.48
N LYS A 96 -1.58 -17.80 2.58
CA LYS A 96 -0.85 -17.66 3.84
C LYS A 96 -0.64 -16.19 4.16
N VAL A 97 -0.85 -15.81 5.42
CA VAL A 97 -0.58 -14.46 5.90
C VAL A 97 0.33 -14.57 7.11
N VAL A 98 1.48 -13.92 7.07
CA VAL A 98 2.43 -13.88 8.19
C VAL A 98 2.88 -12.46 8.48
N SER A 99 3.11 -12.18 9.74
CA SER A 99 3.72 -10.93 10.22
C SER A 99 5.01 -11.26 10.94
N THR A 100 6.10 -10.60 10.53
CA THR A 100 7.47 -10.92 10.91
C THR A 100 8.06 -9.94 11.94
N GLY A 101 7.34 -8.88 12.29
CA GLY A 101 7.85 -7.80 13.12
C GLY A 101 8.63 -6.77 12.33
N THR A 102 9.51 -6.03 13.00
CA THR A 102 10.33 -4.95 12.40
C THR A 102 11.72 -5.41 11.94
N ASP A 103 12.01 -6.69 12.04
CA ASP A 103 13.29 -7.26 11.61
C ASP A 103 13.26 -7.57 10.10
N VAL A 104 14.09 -6.86 9.35
CA VAL A 104 14.24 -7.05 7.89
C VAL A 104 14.71 -8.48 7.56
N ALA A 105 15.64 -9.04 8.34
CA ALA A 105 16.15 -10.39 8.09
C ALA A 105 15.05 -11.45 8.28
N ALA A 106 14.18 -11.28 9.29
CA ALA A 106 13.03 -12.16 9.49
C ALA A 106 12.03 -12.06 8.32
N GLN A 107 11.79 -10.86 7.78
CA GLN A 107 10.93 -10.68 6.61
C GLN A 107 11.51 -11.35 5.36
N LEU A 108 12.79 -11.13 5.09
CA LEU A 108 13.49 -11.76 3.96
C LEU A 108 13.51 -13.29 4.08
N GLY A 109 13.73 -13.82 5.30
CA GLY A 109 13.66 -15.25 5.57
C GLY A 109 12.28 -15.84 5.29
N ALA A 110 11.21 -15.19 5.72
CA ALA A 110 9.84 -15.63 5.43
C ALA A 110 9.53 -15.62 3.93
N ILE A 111 10.00 -14.61 3.19
CA ILE A 111 9.85 -14.55 1.72
C ILE A 111 10.59 -15.72 1.07
N GLU A 112 11.84 -15.96 1.47
CA GLU A 112 12.65 -17.09 0.96
C GLU A 112 11.99 -18.44 1.23
N ASP A 113 11.46 -18.64 2.43
CA ASP A 113 10.74 -19.85 2.83
C ASP A 113 9.52 -20.11 1.94
N PHE A 114 8.69 -19.09 1.66
CA PHE A 114 7.53 -19.24 0.78
C PHE A 114 7.94 -19.54 -0.68
N ILE A 115 9.02 -18.93 -1.19
CA ILE A 115 9.56 -19.27 -2.51
C ILE A 115 9.97 -20.75 -2.55
N ASN A 116 10.71 -21.21 -1.54
CA ASN A 116 11.19 -22.60 -1.45
C ASN A 116 10.04 -23.61 -1.24
N GLN A 117 8.93 -23.20 -0.62
CA GLN A 117 7.70 -23.99 -0.48
C GLN A 117 6.86 -24.03 -1.77
N GLY A 118 7.27 -23.34 -2.83
CA GLY A 118 6.58 -23.33 -4.12
C GLY A 118 5.31 -22.48 -4.11
N PHE A 119 5.29 -21.35 -3.41
CA PHE A 119 4.27 -20.34 -3.59
C PHE A 119 4.46 -19.66 -4.94
N ASP A 120 3.33 -19.22 -5.55
CA ASP A 120 3.32 -18.63 -6.88
C ASP A 120 3.51 -17.12 -6.82
N ALA A 121 2.97 -16.48 -5.78
CA ALA A 121 3.14 -15.04 -5.56
C ALA A 121 3.33 -14.70 -4.09
N ILE A 122 4.08 -13.62 -3.85
CA ILE A 122 4.33 -13.05 -2.53
C ILE A 122 3.98 -11.57 -2.56
N ILE A 123 2.97 -11.21 -1.80
CA ILE A 123 2.55 -9.83 -1.59
C ILE A 123 3.26 -9.35 -0.33
N THR A 124 3.96 -8.24 -0.39
CA THR A 124 4.72 -7.78 0.79
C THR A 124 4.58 -6.28 1.01
N ILE A 125 4.56 -5.90 2.29
CA ILE A 125 4.68 -4.52 2.72
C ILE A 125 6.01 -4.39 3.46
N ALA A 126 6.98 -3.79 2.79
CA ALA A 126 8.38 -3.87 3.17
C ALA A 126 8.68 -3.17 4.51
N VAL A 127 9.51 -3.78 5.34
CA VAL A 127 10.02 -3.17 6.58
C VAL A 127 11.06 -2.09 6.24
N ALA A 128 11.87 -2.33 5.21
CA ALA A 128 12.84 -1.38 4.67
C ALA A 128 12.76 -1.34 3.13
N PRO A 129 13.10 -0.22 2.48
CA PRO A 129 13.00 -0.08 1.03
C PRO A 129 14.08 -0.84 0.25
N ASP A 130 15.12 -1.33 0.92
CA ASP A 130 16.29 -2.00 0.34
C ASP A 130 16.55 -3.39 0.93
N GLY A 131 17.62 -4.06 0.45
CA GLY A 131 18.04 -5.38 0.93
C GLY A 131 17.33 -6.57 0.29
N PHE A 132 16.39 -6.38 -0.62
CA PHE A 132 15.57 -7.44 -1.23
C PHE A 132 16.20 -8.12 -2.45
N ASP A 133 17.33 -7.66 -2.97
CA ASP A 133 17.95 -8.18 -4.21
C ASP A 133 18.13 -9.70 -4.23
N ARG A 134 18.47 -10.31 -3.10
CA ARG A 134 18.69 -11.76 -3.01
C ARG A 134 17.38 -12.53 -3.20
N VAL A 135 16.32 -12.13 -2.53
CA VAL A 135 15.02 -12.81 -2.62
C VAL A 135 14.34 -12.53 -3.96
N ILE A 136 14.54 -11.36 -4.56
CA ILE A 136 14.09 -11.05 -5.93
C ILE A 136 14.74 -12.01 -6.93
N ARG A 137 16.06 -12.15 -6.91
CA ARG A 137 16.75 -13.12 -7.79
C ARG A 137 16.33 -14.57 -7.53
N LEU A 138 15.99 -14.93 -6.29
CA LEU A 138 15.48 -16.26 -5.99
C LEU A 138 14.07 -16.45 -6.57
N ALA A 139 13.22 -15.47 -6.44
CA ALA A 139 11.86 -15.46 -7.00
C ALA A 139 11.90 -15.57 -8.53
N ASP A 140 12.76 -14.79 -9.19
CA ASP A 140 12.95 -14.84 -10.64
C ASP A 140 13.31 -16.26 -11.12
N ARG A 141 14.29 -16.92 -10.47
CA ARG A 141 14.68 -18.29 -10.82
C ARG A 141 13.58 -19.33 -10.63
N ASN A 142 12.61 -19.05 -9.77
CA ASN A 142 11.50 -19.95 -9.46
C ASN A 142 10.18 -19.51 -10.11
N ASN A 143 10.23 -18.48 -10.97
CA ASN A 143 9.06 -17.86 -11.58
C ASN A 143 7.99 -17.50 -10.54
N VAL A 144 8.38 -16.86 -9.43
CA VAL A 144 7.50 -16.37 -8.35
C VAL A 144 7.33 -14.86 -8.49
N VAL A 145 6.11 -14.39 -8.43
CA VAL A 145 5.78 -12.96 -8.53
C VAL A 145 5.90 -12.32 -7.15
N ILE A 146 6.80 -11.36 -6.97
CA ILE A 146 6.86 -10.53 -5.75
C ILE A 146 6.17 -9.19 -6.04
N VAL A 147 5.21 -8.81 -5.19
CA VAL A 147 4.46 -7.55 -5.28
C VAL A 147 4.58 -6.77 -3.98
N PRO A 148 5.57 -5.89 -3.87
CA PRO A 148 5.59 -4.88 -2.81
C PRO A 148 4.43 -3.90 -3.00
N PHE A 149 3.82 -3.47 -1.89
CA PHE A 149 2.78 -2.44 -1.92
C PHE A 149 2.89 -1.52 -0.72
N ASP A 150 2.30 -0.32 -0.82
CA ASP A 150 2.35 0.69 0.23
C ASP A 150 3.79 1.12 0.55
N ASN A 151 4.52 0.37 1.36
CA ASN A 151 5.95 0.53 1.56
C ASN A 151 6.69 -0.17 0.41
N VAL A 152 6.92 0.56 -0.68
CA VAL A 152 7.58 0.05 -1.89
C VAL A 152 9.09 -0.03 -1.72
N LEU A 153 9.72 -0.81 -2.59
CA LEU A 153 11.16 -1.01 -2.64
C LEU A 153 11.83 -0.01 -3.58
N ASP A 154 13.05 0.37 -3.27
CA ASP A 154 13.92 1.20 -4.13
C ASP A 154 14.52 0.34 -5.28
N THR A 155 13.66 -0.24 -6.11
CA THR A 155 14.06 -1.08 -7.25
C THR A 155 13.02 -1.05 -8.38
N ASP A 156 13.45 -1.24 -9.61
CA ASP A 156 12.60 -1.43 -10.78
C ASP A 156 12.47 -2.90 -11.25
N LYS A 157 12.96 -3.85 -10.42
CA LYS A 157 13.02 -5.28 -10.77
C LYS A 157 11.75 -6.06 -10.45
N VAL A 158 10.79 -5.45 -9.76
CA VAL A 158 9.53 -6.08 -9.34
C VAL A 158 8.34 -5.20 -9.69
N MET A 159 7.19 -5.81 -9.87
CA MET A 159 5.93 -5.07 -9.96
C MET A 159 5.51 -4.57 -8.59
N GLN A 160 5.17 -3.30 -8.48
CA GLN A 160 4.82 -2.65 -7.22
C GLN A 160 3.46 -1.94 -7.31
N VAL A 161 2.77 -1.81 -6.19
CA VAL A 161 1.46 -1.14 -6.09
C VAL A 161 1.51 -0.06 -5.02
N ASN A 162 1.25 1.19 -5.40
CA ASN A 162 1.24 2.28 -4.43
C ASN A 162 0.26 3.40 -4.83
N GLU A 163 -0.06 4.23 -3.86
CA GLU A 163 -0.61 5.57 -4.05
C GLU A 163 0.53 6.60 -4.07
N ASP A 164 0.34 7.73 -4.74
CA ASP A 164 1.37 8.78 -4.80
C ASP A 164 1.50 9.50 -3.45
N GLN A 165 2.48 9.09 -2.65
CA GLN A 165 2.72 9.64 -1.32
C GLN A 165 3.17 11.10 -1.34
N LEU A 166 3.94 11.52 -2.36
CA LEU A 166 4.26 12.92 -2.58
C LEU A 166 3.00 13.75 -2.83
N GLU A 167 2.10 13.22 -3.67
CA GLU A 167 0.84 13.90 -3.97
C GLU A 167 -0.09 13.95 -2.75
N ILE A 168 -0.12 12.95 -1.87
CA ILE A 168 -0.82 13.00 -0.58
C ILE A 168 -0.32 14.20 0.24
N GLY A 169 0.98 14.39 0.35
CA GLY A 169 1.55 15.55 1.02
C GLY A 169 1.15 16.86 0.37
N ARG A 170 1.25 16.95 -0.96
CA ARG A 170 0.90 18.16 -1.74
C ARG A 170 -0.59 18.52 -1.61
N LEU A 171 -1.49 17.54 -1.75
CA LEU A 171 -2.92 17.81 -1.64
C LEU A 171 -3.33 18.21 -0.21
N SER A 172 -2.66 17.65 0.81
CA SER A 172 -2.85 18.06 2.19
C SER A 172 -2.47 19.53 2.41
N ALA A 173 -1.28 19.92 1.92
CA ALA A 173 -0.83 21.31 2.00
C ALA A 173 -1.76 22.27 1.25
N ARG A 174 -2.18 21.91 0.02
CA ARG A 174 -3.11 22.74 -0.76
C ARG A 174 -4.45 22.92 -0.06
N HIS A 175 -4.97 21.87 0.58
CA HIS A 175 -6.20 21.98 1.38
C HIS A 175 -6.01 22.97 2.53
N LEU A 176 -4.95 22.83 3.32
CA LEU A 176 -4.70 23.74 4.44
C LEU A 176 -4.56 25.19 3.98
N LEU A 177 -3.81 25.45 2.90
CA LEU A 177 -3.68 26.79 2.33
C LEU A 177 -5.01 27.39 1.84
N LYS A 178 -5.87 26.55 1.23
CA LYS A 178 -7.22 26.95 0.82
C LYS A 178 -8.04 27.41 2.02
N GLU A 179 -8.05 26.62 3.09
CA GLU A 179 -8.86 26.91 4.28
C GLU A 179 -8.28 28.06 5.13
N LEU A 180 -6.97 28.30 5.10
CA LEU A 180 -6.32 29.46 5.71
C LEU A 180 -6.57 30.78 4.93
N GLY A 181 -7.09 30.70 3.70
CA GLY A 181 -7.42 31.87 2.88
C GLY A 181 -6.21 32.72 2.54
N GLN A 182 -6.15 33.97 3.00
CA GLN A 182 -5.06 34.91 2.75
C GLN A 182 -3.91 34.80 3.77
N LYS A 183 -4.09 34.03 4.84
CA LYS A 183 -3.08 33.87 5.87
C LYS A 183 -1.90 33.03 5.33
N ARG A 184 -0.68 33.57 5.45
CA ARG A 184 0.53 32.94 4.94
C ARG A 184 1.67 32.90 5.97
N ASP A 185 1.34 33.04 7.26
CA ASP A 185 2.26 32.97 8.39
C ASP A 185 1.61 32.28 9.59
N GLY A 186 2.39 32.08 10.63
CA GLY A 186 1.99 31.38 11.85
C GLY A 186 2.60 30.00 11.97
N LYS A 187 2.07 29.18 12.87
CA LYS A 187 2.58 27.84 13.16
C LYS A 187 1.68 26.78 12.55
N ILE A 188 2.27 25.81 11.89
CA ILE A 188 1.61 24.60 11.40
C ILE A 188 2.19 23.42 12.17
N LEU A 189 1.32 22.51 12.63
CA LEU A 189 1.76 21.24 13.21
C LEU A 189 1.80 20.18 12.12
N GLU A 190 2.93 19.50 11.98
CA GLU A 190 3.09 18.31 11.16
C GLU A 190 3.31 17.09 12.06
N VAL A 191 2.34 16.16 12.10
CA VAL A 191 2.43 14.90 12.84
C VAL A 191 2.90 13.82 11.87
N ARG A 192 4.18 13.47 11.99
CA ARG A 192 4.91 12.54 11.12
C ARG A 192 4.52 11.09 11.38
N GLY A 193 4.79 10.25 10.39
CA GLY A 193 4.67 8.80 10.49
C GLY A 193 5.86 8.14 11.20
N LEU A 194 6.24 6.95 10.73
CA LEU A 194 7.38 6.19 11.26
C LEU A 194 8.68 6.68 10.61
N PRO A 195 9.62 7.24 11.39
CA PRO A 195 10.88 7.72 10.85
C PRO A 195 11.67 6.65 10.09
N GLY A 196 12.27 7.04 8.96
CA GLY A 196 13.05 6.14 8.10
C GLY A 196 12.21 5.34 7.08
N ASN A 197 10.88 5.48 7.13
CA ASN A 197 9.98 4.86 6.15
C ASN A 197 9.78 5.76 4.92
N SER A 198 9.69 5.16 3.72
CA SER A 198 9.48 5.89 2.47
C SER A 198 8.17 6.66 2.42
N VAL A 199 7.10 6.11 2.99
CA VAL A 199 5.77 6.75 3.05
C VAL A 199 5.84 8.03 3.88
N ASP A 200 6.46 7.98 5.08
CA ASP A 200 6.67 9.16 5.93
C ASP A 200 7.50 10.23 5.21
N ARG A 201 8.63 9.81 4.61
CA ARG A 201 9.52 10.70 3.87
C ARG A 201 8.79 11.42 2.74
N ASP A 202 8.09 10.70 1.89
CA ASP A 202 7.51 11.25 0.67
C ASP A 202 6.30 12.14 0.96
N ARG A 203 5.45 11.77 1.93
CA ARG A 203 4.37 12.66 2.42
C ARG A 203 4.92 13.97 2.98
N HIS A 204 5.97 13.89 3.78
CA HIS A 204 6.66 15.05 4.32
C HIS A 204 7.21 15.94 3.20
N LEU A 205 7.95 15.37 2.27
CA LEU A 205 8.53 16.14 1.16
C LEU A 205 7.46 16.83 0.31
N GLY A 206 6.37 16.13 -0.02
CA GLY A 206 5.27 16.72 -0.78
C GLY A 206 4.54 17.83 -0.02
N PHE A 207 4.36 17.67 1.29
CA PHE A 207 3.77 18.70 2.14
C PHE A 207 4.66 19.95 2.22
N ARG A 208 5.94 19.76 2.49
CA ARG A 208 6.92 20.85 2.61
C ARG A 208 7.11 21.61 1.30
N GLU A 209 7.17 20.90 0.15
CA GLU A 209 7.29 21.50 -1.17
C GLU A 209 6.23 22.60 -1.42
N VAL A 210 4.98 22.34 -1.03
CA VAL A 210 3.89 23.30 -1.22
C VAL A 210 3.87 24.36 -0.14
N MET A 211 4.01 24.00 1.14
CA MET A 211 3.91 24.94 2.25
C MET A 211 5.04 25.98 2.25
N GLU A 212 6.27 25.56 1.96
CA GLU A 212 7.44 26.47 1.95
C GLU A 212 7.43 27.42 0.75
N LYS A 213 6.85 27.00 -0.37
CA LYS A 213 6.68 27.85 -1.55
C LYS A 213 5.63 28.94 -1.35
N GLU A 214 4.51 28.59 -0.71
CA GLU A 214 3.29 29.41 -0.68
C GLU A 214 3.16 30.26 0.61
N GLY A 215 4.03 30.07 1.62
CA GLY A 215 3.93 30.79 2.88
C GLY A 215 5.23 30.89 3.67
N LYS A 216 5.16 31.65 4.77
CA LYS A 216 6.23 31.79 5.75
C LYS A 216 5.83 31.15 7.09
N PHE A 217 5.28 29.95 7.01
CA PHE A 217 4.85 29.22 8.18
C PHE A 217 6.03 28.60 8.93
N GLN A 218 5.98 28.65 10.25
CA GLN A 218 6.84 27.83 11.10
C GLN A 218 6.20 26.45 11.21
N ILE A 219 6.80 25.45 10.59
CA ILE A 219 6.31 24.06 10.67
C ILE A 219 6.99 23.38 11.84
N ILE A 220 6.19 22.95 12.81
CA ILE A 220 6.61 22.18 13.98
C ILE A 220 6.33 20.71 13.68
N GLU A 221 7.37 19.89 13.69
CA GLU A 221 7.28 18.46 13.44
C GLU A 221 7.27 17.67 14.74
N VAL A 222 6.37 16.70 14.83
CA VAL A 222 6.35 15.69 15.90
C VAL A 222 6.11 14.31 15.30
N VAL A 223 6.52 13.27 16.00
CA VAL A 223 6.41 11.89 15.52
C VAL A 223 5.18 11.23 16.14
N GLY A 224 4.23 10.83 15.30
CA GLY A 224 2.99 10.14 15.68
C GLY A 224 3.01 8.64 15.42
N ASN A 225 4.01 8.13 14.67
CA ASN A 225 4.19 6.70 14.36
C ASN A 225 2.96 6.03 13.70
N TRP A 226 2.07 6.82 13.06
CA TRP A 226 0.77 6.34 12.54
C TRP A 226 -0.11 5.64 13.58
N ASP A 227 -0.01 6.05 14.84
CA ASP A 227 -0.73 5.50 15.97
C ASP A 227 -1.52 6.60 16.70
N ASP A 228 -2.80 6.35 16.96
CA ASP A 228 -3.70 7.34 17.57
C ASP A 228 -3.22 7.82 18.94
N GLY A 229 -2.78 6.91 19.79
CA GLY A 229 -2.33 7.24 21.14
C GLY A 229 -1.03 8.06 21.11
N THR A 230 -0.08 7.66 20.28
CA THR A 230 1.20 8.37 20.10
C THR A 230 0.98 9.75 19.49
N ALA A 231 0.14 9.86 18.45
CA ALA A 231 -0.20 11.13 17.82
C ALA A 231 -0.96 12.07 18.77
N GLN A 232 -1.89 11.53 19.59
CA GLN A 232 -2.59 12.29 20.62
C GLN A 232 -1.60 12.90 21.63
N LYS A 233 -0.69 12.07 22.15
CA LYS A 233 0.33 12.54 23.08
C LYS A 233 1.23 13.58 22.45
N ALA A 234 1.78 13.31 21.27
CA ALA A 234 2.70 14.22 20.56
C ALA A 234 2.02 15.56 20.23
N THR A 235 0.75 15.54 19.84
CA THR A 235 -0.03 16.75 19.58
C THR A 235 -0.28 17.54 20.86
N ALA A 236 -0.63 16.88 21.97
CA ALA A 236 -0.84 17.53 23.27
C ALA A 236 0.44 18.21 23.77
N ASP A 237 1.59 17.52 23.68
CA ASP A 237 2.91 18.03 24.03
C ASP A 237 3.27 19.26 23.16
N ALA A 238 3.02 19.18 21.84
CA ALA A 238 3.26 20.28 20.91
C ALA A 238 2.40 21.51 21.26
N VAL A 239 1.12 21.32 21.56
CA VAL A 239 0.22 22.42 21.99
C VAL A 239 0.70 23.04 23.29
N ALA A 240 1.12 22.24 24.26
CA ALA A 240 1.63 22.74 25.55
C ALA A 240 2.91 23.57 25.40
N VAL A 241 3.83 23.18 24.51
CA VAL A 241 5.12 23.84 24.30
C VAL A 241 5.01 25.05 23.37
N HIS A 242 4.28 24.93 22.27
CA HIS A 242 4.26 25.90 21.19
C HIS A 242 3.00 26.79 21.18
N GLY A 243 1.99 26.43 21.95
CA GLY A 243 0.72 27.15 22.01
C GLY A 243 -0.12 26.92 20.75
N LYS A 244 -0.69 27.99 20.20
CA LYS A 244 -1.63 27.94 19.10
C LYS A 244 -0.99 27.55 17.76
N PHE A 245 -1.62 26.64 17.04
CA PHE A 245 -1.39 26.31 15.64
C PHE A 245 -2.51 26.87 14.75
N GLU A 246 -2.19 27.18 13.49
CA GLU A 246 -3.16 27.69 12.51
C GLU A 246 -3.78 26.58 11.69
N ALA A 247 -3.06 25.48 11.49
CA ALA A 247 -3.52 24.27 10.85
C ALA A 247 -2.69 23.05 11.27
N VAL A 248 -3.18 21.85 10.97
CA VAL A 248 -2.52 20.58 11.31
C VAL A 248 -2.51 19.65 10.10
N PHE A 249 -1.36 19.06 9.80
CA PHE A 249 -1.22 17.91 8.92
C PHE A 249 -0.81 16.68 9.72
N THR A 250 -1.56 15.59 9.58
CA THR A 250 -1.21 14.31 10.19
C THR A 250 -1.05 13.25 9.13
N GLN A 251 0.02 12.49 9.22
CA GLN A 251 0.24 11.34 8.33
C GLN A 251 -0.52 10.08 8.79
N GLY A 252 -1.17 10.12 9.95
CA GLY A 252 -1.96 9.08 10.61
C GLY A 252 -2.05 9.37 12.10
N GLY A 253 -3.00 8.73 12.80
CA GLY A 253 -3.36 9.10 14.17
C GLY A 253 -4.14 10.41 14.23
N SER A 254 -4.91 10.66 13.17
CA SER A 254 -5.65 11.92 12.98
C SER A 254 -6.75 12.07 14.03
N THR A 255 -7.41 10.97 14.40
CA THR A 255 -8.41 10.93 15.46
C THR A 255 -7.81 11.36 16.80
N GLY A 256 -6.64 10.82 17.14
CA GLY A 256 -5.90 11.17 18.37
C GLY A 256 -5.49 12.63 18.39
N SER A 257 -4.98 13.17 17.27
CA SER A 257 -4.58 14.58 17.18
C SER A 257 -5.75 15.55 17.38
N VAL A 258 -6.93 15.27 16.81
CA VAL A 258 -8.13 16.09 17.07
C VAL A 258 -8.53 16.03 18.56
N ARG A 259 -8.53 14.84 19.16
CA ARG A 259 -8.83 14.67 20.59
C ARG A 259 -7.87 15.47 21.47
N ALA A 260 -6.57 15.44 21.17
CA ALA A 260 -5.57 16.20 21.90
C ALA A 260 -5.85 17.73 21.85
N MET A 261 -6.22 18.27 20.70
CA MET A 261 -6.61 19.67 20.57
C MET A 261 -7.85 19.99 21.41
N MET A 262 -8.86 19.14 21.41
CA MET A 262 -10.08 19.32 22.19
C MET A 262 -9.79 19.28 23.69
N ASP A 263 -9.01 18.30 24.16
CA ASP A 263 -8.62 18.13 25.57
C ASP A 263 -7.79 19.33 26.08
N ALA A 264 -6.91 19.85 25.23
CA ALA A 264 -6.10 21.04 25.52
C ALA A 264 -6.89 22.36 25.40
N LYS A 265 -8.17 22.31 25.03
CA LYS A 265 -8.98 23.50 24.70
C LYS A 265 -8.35 24.39 23.62
N HIS A 266 -7.55 23.80 22.76
CA HIS A 266 -7.04 24.46 21.57
C HIS A 266 -8.18 24.67 20.57
N PRO A 267 -8.32 25.84 19.92
CA PRO A 267 -9.31 26.00 18.86
C PRO A 267 -9.18 24.91 17.79
N LEU A 268 -10.27 24.34 17.33
CA LEU A 268 -10.26 23.47 16.16
C LEU A 268 -9.88 24.30 14.94
N VAL A 269 -8.99 23.76 14.11
CA VAL A 269 -8.36 24.44 12.96
C VAL A 269 -8.47 23.55 11.71
N PRO A 270 -8.22 24.08 10.51
CA PRO A 270 -8.12 23.26 9.30
C PRO A 270 -7.12 22.15 9.50
N MET A 271 -7.49 20.92 9.09
CA MET A 271 -6.66 19.75 9.29
C MET A 271 -6.73 18.84 8.07
N ALA A 272 -5.59 18.29 7.66
CA ALA A 272 -5.51 17.20 6.69
C ALA A 272 -5.02 15.93 7.40
N GLY A 273 -5.68 14.80 7.16
CA GLY A 273 -5.38 13.55 7.84
C GLY A 273 -5.85 12.31 7.11
N GLU A 274 -5.56 11.17 7.69
CA GLU A 274 -5.79 9.84 7.12
C GLU A 274 -7.28 9.45 7.10
N GLY A 275 -7.60 8.33 6.41
CA GLY A 275 -8.95 7.79 6.20
C GLY A 275 -9.57 7.08 7.41
N GLU A 276 -9.20 7.44 8.63
CA GLU A 276 -9.75 6.89 9.86
C GLU A 276 -11.22 7.28 10.04
N ASN A 277 -12.06 6.31 10.36
CA ASN A 277 -13.49 6.54 10.59
C ASN A 277 -13.73 7.54 11.73
N GLY A 278 -12.96 7.45 12.82
CA GLY A 278 -13.02 8.38 13.93
C GLY A 278 -12.72 9.82 13.53
N TYR A 279 -11.69 10.03 12.71
CA TYR A 279 -11.37 11.36 12.19
C TYR A 279 -12.51 11.91 11.32
N ARG A 280 -13.09 11.10 10.43
CA ARG A 280 -14.22 11.50 9.58
C ARG A 280 -15.47 11.83 10.39
N LYS A 281 -15.77 11.05 11.45
CA LYS A 281 -16.84 11.36 12.42
C LYS A 281 -16.61 12.72 13.10
N LEU A 282 -15.38 12.98 13.56
CA LEU A 282 -15.02 14.25 14.20
C LEU A 282 -15.15 15.42 13.23
N ILE A 283 -14.68 15.27 11.98
CA ILE A 283 -14.87 16.29 10.94
C ILE A 283 -16.38 16.57 10.75
N ALA A 284 -17.19 15.53 10.53
CA ALA A 284 -18.62 15.68 10.30
C ALA A 284 -19.34 16.41 11.46
N LYS A 285 -18.87 16.18 12.68
CA LYS A 285 -19.45 16.80 13.88
C LYS A 285 -18.99 18.24 14.11
N HIS A 286 -17.70 18.53 13.84
CA HIS A 286 -17.05 19.77 14.29
C HIS A 286 -16.59 20.70 13.16
N ALA A 287 -17.01 20.45 11.91
CA ALA A 287 -16.66 21.31 10.76
C ALA A 287 -17.03 22.78 10.98
N ASN A 288 -18.21 23.04 11.56
CA ASN A 288 -18.69 24.39 11.86
C ASN A 288 -17.97 25.04 13.05
N GLU A 289 -17.21 24.26 13.82
CA GLU A 289 -16.43 24.73 14.96
C GLU A 289 -14.94 24.98 14.56
N GLY A 290 -14.62 24.85 13.27
CA GLY A 290 -13.28 25.12 12.72
C GLY A 290 -12.51 23.90 12.23
N LEU A 291 -12.97 22.66 12.49
CA LEU A 291 -12.34 21.45 11.97
C LEU A 291 -12.70 21.25 10.48
N LYS A 292 -12.21 22.15 9.63
CA LYS A 292 -12.37 22.03 8.18
C LYS A 292 -11.41 20.95 7.66
N GLY A 293 -11.83 19.71 7.83
CA GLY A 293 -10.98 18.53 7.59
C GLY A 293 -10.95 18.08 6.15
N LEU A 294 -9.76 17.68 5.67
CA LEU A 294 -9.55 16.80 4.53
C LEU A 294 -9.15 15.44 5.06
N SER A 295 -9.83 14.39 4.62
CA SER A 295 -9.41 13.01 4.86
C SER A 295 -9.03 12.38 3.54
N TYR A 296 -7.73 12.17 3.33
CA TYR A 296 -7.24 11.27 2.29
C TYR A 296 -7.22 9.84 2.82
N SER A 297 -7.25 8.86 1.96
CA SER A 297 -7.23 7.47 2.41
C SER A 297 -6.14 6.71 1.68
N GLN A 298 -5.07 6.38 2.41
CA GLN A 298 -4.27 5.24 2.02
C GLN A 298 -4.98 3.99 2.55
N SER A 299 -5.62 3.28 1.64
CA SER A 299 -6.52 2.21 2.05
C SER A 299 -5.78 0.93 2.42
N PRO A 300 -6.12 0.28 3.55
CA PRO A 300 -5.73 -1.11 3.80
C PRO A 300 -6.14 -2.07 2.67
N GLY A 301 -7.16 -1.69 1.89
CA GLY A 301 -7.62 -2.41 0.71
C GLY A 301 -6.63 -2.49 -0.46
N LEU A 302 -5.52 -1.73 -0.44
CA LEU A 302 -4.42 -1.86 -1.40
C LEU A 302 -3.91 -3.29 -1.52
N VAL A 303 -3.99 -4.08 -0.45
CA VAL A 303 -3.63 -5.51 -0.49
C VAL A 303 -4.47 -6.29 -1.51
N SER A 304 -5.76 -5.95 -1.65
CA SER A 304 -6.65 -6.59 -2.63
C SER A 304 -6.23 -6.27 -4.06
N ILE A 305 -5.82 -5.01 -4.32
CA ILE A 305 -5.30 -4.59 -5.62
C ILE A 305 -3.99 -5.33 -5.93
N SER A 306 -3.11 -5.45 -4.93
CA SER A 306 -1.83 -6.17 -5.06
C SER A 306 -2.03 -7.66 -5.32
N MET A 307 -3.00 -8.30 -4.65
CA MET A 307 -3.38 -9.69 -4.92
C MET A 307 -3.99 -9.85 -6.32
N LYS A 308 -4.85 -8.93 -6.76
CA LYS A 308 -5.41 -8.91 -8.12
C LYS A 308 -4.30 -8.74 -9.17
N ALA A 309 -3.34 -7.85 -8.93
CA ALA A 309 -2.19 -7.64 -9.81
C ALA A 309 -1.30 -8.89 -9.91
N ALA A 310 -1.02 -9.55 -8.77
CA ALA A 310 -0.27 -10.80 -8.76
C ALA A 310 -0.97 -11.91 -9.54
N ILE A 311 -2.28 -12.08 -9.36
CA ILE A 311 -3.07 -13.06 -10.13
C ILE A 311 -2.99 -12.73 -11.63
N SER A 312 -3.15 -11.47 -12.02
CA SER A 312 -3.03 -11.05 -13.43
C SER A 312 -1.65 -11.35 -14.01
N ALA A 313 -0.57 -11.10 -13.25
CA ALA A 313 0.79 -11.44 -13.65
C ALA A 313 0.98 -12.96 -13.82
N LEU A 314 0.44 -13.77 -12.90
CA LEU A 314 0.48 -15.24 -12.97
C LEU A 314 -0.33 -15.80 -14.15
N GLU A 315 -1.35 -15.09 -14.60
CA GLU A 315 -2.10 -15.40 -15.82
C GLU A 315 -1.33 -15.06 -17.10
N GLY A 316 -0.12 -14.49 -16.98
CA GLY A 316 0.77 -14.12 -18.09
C GLY A 316 0.42 -12.78 -18.74
N ASN A 317 -0.28 -11.90 -18.05
CA ASN A 317 -0.65 -10.60 -18.58
C ASN A 317 0.49 -9.57 -18.40
N PRO A 318 0.68 -8.65 -19.36
CA PRO A 318 1.55 -7.48 -19.18
C PRO A 318 1.06 -6.61 -18.01
N MET A 319 1.95 -6.27 -17.08
CA MET A 319 1.63 -5.46 -15.90
C MET A 319 2.57 -4.27 -15.80
N PRO A 320 2.08 -3.07 -15.43
CA PRO A 320 2.98 -1.95 -15.14
C PRO A 320 3.94 -2.29 -14.01
N GLN A 321 5.20 -1.95 -14.16
CA GLN A 321 6.23 -2.16 -13.13
C GLN A 321 5.89 -1.41 -11.83
N LEU A 322 5.30 -0.22 -11.93
CA LEU A 322 4.73 0.50 -10.78
C LEU A 322 3.30 0.92 -11.13
N ILE A 323 2.36 0.38 -10.35
CA ILE A 323 0.92 0.64 -10.47
C ILE A 323 0.56 1.81 -9.56
N SER A 324 -0.05 2.85 -10.13
CA SER A 324 -0.59 3.99 -9.41
C SER A 324 -2.06 3.77 -9.08
N VAL A 325 -2.39 3.66 -7.79
CA VAL A 325 -3.77 3.58 -7.33
C VAL A 325 -4.28 4.99 -7.01
N PRO A 326 -5.50 5.35 -7.46
CA PRO A 326 -6.08 6.64 -7.13
C PRO A 326 -6.24 6.83 -5.61
N ILE A 327 -5.89 8.02 -5.11
CA ILE A 327 -6.04 8.39 -3.71
C ILE A 327 -7.51 8.76 -3.45
N PRO A 328 -8.27 8.02 -2.63
CA PRO A 328 -9.61 8.43 -2.23
C PRO A 328 -9.51 9.65 -1.29
N VAL A 329 -10.24 10.70 -1.62
CA VAL A 329 -10.24 11.95 -0.85
C VAL A 329 -11.67 12.37 -0.56
N VAL A 330 -11.93 12.74 0.68
CA VAL A 330 -13.17 13.39 1.11
C VAL A 330 -12.81 14.60 1.98
N ASP A 331 -13.62 15.65 1.92
CA ASP A 331 -13.46 16.80 2.80
C ASP A 331 -14.73 17.05 3.62
N TYR A 332 -14.68 18.01 4.52
CA TYR A 332 -15.78 18.36 5.42
C TYR A 332 -17.09 18.73 4.70
N THR A 333 -17.06 19.06 3.39
CA THR A 333 -18.24 19.39 2.59
C THR A 333 -18.89 18.16 1.94
N THR A 334 -18.18 17.04 1.86
CA THR A 334 -18.61 15.83 1.14
C THR A 334 -18.86 14.64 2.04
N LEU A 335 -18.60 14.78 3.35
CA LEU A 335 -18.80 13.70 4.33
C LEU A 335 -20.28 13.34 4.48
N LYS A 336 -20.58 12.04 4.37
CA LYS A 336 -21.91 11.50 4.50
C LYS A 336 -21.88 10.15 5.22
N ASP A 337 -22.70 10.04 6.27
CA ASP A 337 -22.83 8.79 7.04
C ASP A 337 -23.34 7.64 6.16
N ASN A 338 -22.83 6.44 6.38
CA ASN A 338 -23.08 5.23 5.61
C ASN A 338 -22.67 5.31 4.12
N VAL A 339 -21.83 6.30 3.76
CA VAL A 339 -21.25 6.45 2.41
C VAL A 339 -19.73 6.49 2.48
N ASN A 340 -19.18 7.43 3.24
CA ASN A 340 -17.73 7.60 3.37
C ASN A 340 -17.24 7.74 4.82
N PHE A 341 -18.14 7.63 5.79
CA PHE A 341 -17.89 7.27 7.18
C PHE A 341 -19.10 6.51 7.73
N TRP A 342 -18.93 5.85 8.87
CA TRP A 342 -19.97 5.02 9.49
C TRP A 342 -20.05 5.30 10.98
N SER A 343 -21.15 5.91 11.43
CA SER A 343 -21.38 6.24 12.84
C SER A 343 -21.40 5.00 13.74
N ASN A 344 -21.80 3.84 13.21
CA ASN A 344 -21.93 2.55 13.91
C ASN A 344 -20.65 1.68 13.90
N LEU A 345 -19.59 2.06 13.17
CA LEU A 345 -18.32 1.35 13.17
C LEU A 345 -17.32 1.99 14.12
N SER A 346 -16.29 1.20 14.49
CA SER A 346 -15.17 1.65 15.31
C SER A 346 -14.49 2.89 14.71
N ASP A 347 -13.98 3.77 15.57
CA ASP A 347 -13.14 4.90 15.16
C ASP A 347 -11.85 4.46 14.46
N ASN A 348 -11.36 3.28 14.81
CA ASN A 348 -10.15 2.69 14.24
C ASN A 348 -10.36 2.01 12.87
N PHE A 349 -11.58 1.97 12.34
CA PHE A 349 -11.86 1.44 11.03
C PHE A 349 -11.37 2.43 9.95
N PHE A 350 -10.67 1.93 8.91
CA PHE A 350 -10.31 2.75 7.74
C PHE A 350 -11.42 2.68 6.71
N ALA A 351 -11.93 3.85 6.34
CA ALA A 351 -13.23 3.97 5.70
C ALA A 351 -13.24 3.72 4.18
N ALA A 352 -12.08 3.62 3.51
CA ALA A 352 -12.03 3.45 2.06
C ALA A 352 -11.49 2.06 1.70
N ASN A 353 -12.38 1.13 1.34
CA ASN A 353 -12.03 -0.25 0.96
C ASN A 353 -12.62 -0.64 -0.39
N GLU A 354 -13.09 0.34 -1.15
CA GLU A 354 -13.71 0.15 -2.45
C GLU A 354 -12.84 0.75 -3.55
N PHE A 355 -12.61 -0.04 -4.60
CA PHE A 355 -11.88 0.37 -5.78
C PHE A 355 -12.72 0.03 -7.02
N PRO A 356 -13.71 0.88 -7.37
CA PRO A 356 -14.66 0.59 -8.46
C PRO A 356 -13.97 0.36 -9.80
N ALA A 357 -12.90 1.12 -10.10
CA ALA A 357 -12.11 0.95 -11.31
C ALA A 357 -11.45 -0.44 -11.41
N CYS A 358 -11.27 -1.13 -10.28
CA CYS A 358 -10.71 -2.48 -10.18
C CYS A 358 -11.78 -3.57 -10.03
N GLY A 359 -13.05 -3.20 -9.90
CA GLY A 359 -14.10 -4.14 -9.54
C GLY A 359 -13.87 -4.76 -8.15
N VAL A 360 -13.19 -4.06 -7.26
CA VAL A 360 -12.89 -4.50 -5.90
C VAL A 360 -13.76 -3.71 -4.93
N ASN A 361 -14.55 -4.44 -4.16
CA ASN A 361 -15.33 -3.91 -3.04
C ASN A 361 -15.31 -4.94 -1.91
N VAL A 362 -14.51 -4.68 -0.87
CA VAL A 362 -14.48 -5.52 0.32
C VAL A 362 -15.24 -4.78 1.42
N THR A 363 -16.43 -5.25 1.71
CA THR A 363 -17.33 -4.56 2.65
C THR A 363 -16.85 -4.64 4.09
N ALA A 364 -17.27 -3.67 4.91
CA ALA A 364 -16.92 -3.66 6.33
C ALA A 364 -17.32 -4.95 7.08
N PRO A 365 -18.51 -5.54 6.87
CA PRO A 365 -18.84 -6.83 7.48
C PRO A 365 -17.90 -7.97 7.06
N GLU A 366 -17.49 -8.05 5.79
CA GLU A 366 -16.54 -9.07 5.32
C GLU A 366 -15.18 -8.91 5.99
N ILE A 367 -14.68 -7.67 6.11
CA ILE A 367 -13.41 -7.35 6.78
C ILE A 367 -13.48 -7.73 8.25
N MET A 368 -14.52 -7.26 8.95
CA MET A 368 -14.68 -7.46 10.39
C MET A 368 -14.94 -8.93 10.79
N ALA A 369 -15.36 -9.78 9.85
CA ALA A 369 -15.51 -11.21 10.05
C ALA A 369 -14.16 -11.96 10.10
N LYS A 370 -13.04 -11.32 9.76
CA LYS A 370 -11.71 -11.92 9.72
C LYS A 370 -10.86 -11.51 10.92
N ASP A 371 -9.99 -12.42 11.36
CA ASP A 371 -8.95 -12.10 12.34
C ASP A 371 -7.64 -11.63 11.66
N ALA A 372 -6.76 -11.00 12.44
CA ALA A 372 -5.44 -10.53 11.97
C ALA A 372 -4.29 -11.46 12.38
N LYS A 373 -4.56 -12.71 12.77
CA LYS A 373 -3.54 -13.68 13.17
C LYS A 373 -2.80 -14.21 11.94
N ASN A 374 -1.55 -14.64 12.17
CA ASN A 374 -0.83 -15.43 11.18
C ASN A 374 -1.64 -16.69 10.83
N THR A 375 -1.69 -17.06 9.55
CA THR A 375 -2.27 -18.35 9.14
C THR A 375 -1.28 -19.46 9.51
N GLN A 376 -1.80 -20.49 10.15
CA GLN A 376 -1.02 -21.69 10.49
C GLN A 376 -0.72 -22.55 9.26
#